data_a71faee40953c1a0e503f59d4c56ff0e
#
_entry.id   a71faee40953c1a0e503f59d4c56ff0e
#
_cell.length_a   1.000
_cell.length_b   1.000
_cell.length_c   1.000
_cell.angle_alpha   90.00
_cell.angle_beta   90.00
_cell.angle_gamma   90.00
#
_symmetry.space_group_name_H-M   'P 1'
#
loop_
_entity.id
_entity.type
_entity.pdbx_description
1 polymer ?
#
loop_
_entity_poly.entity_id
_entity_poly.type
_entity_poly.pdbx_seq_one_letter_code
_entity_poly.pdbx_strand_id
1 'polypeptide(L)'
;MNMTFTNLSLVAAIAGALLLAAPVRAADVNAGSAKAKEVCAACHGLDGNSPQPDYPKLAGQYPDFLAKALRDYKSGARKNPVMQGFAAALSRQDIDNLAAYYASQPAALVTRR
;
A
#
# COMPACT_ATOMS: atom_id res chain seq x y z
N MET A 1 4.66 70.39 -29.04
CA MET A 1 4.37 69.76 -27.72
C MET A 1 3.93 68.33 -27.97
N ASN A 2 4.90 67.38 -28.14
CA ASN A 2 4.63 65.99 -28.49
C ASN A 2 4.82 65.12 -27.24
N MET A 3 3.70 64.63 -26.71
CA MET A 3 3.73 63.61 -25.63
C MET A 3 3.76 62.22 -26.26
N THR A 4 4.92 61.63 -26.24
CA THR A 4 5.12 60.22 -26.62
C THR A 4 4.76 59.32 -25.44
N PHE A 5 3.63 58.61 -25.53
CA PHE A 5 3.28 57.58 -24.56
C PHE A 5 4.08 56.32 -24.87
N THR A 6 5.05 56.04 -24.04
CA THR A 6 5.78 54.78 -24.05
C THR A 6 4.90 53.72 -23.40
N ASN A 7 4.37 52.81 -24.21
CA ASN A 7 3.65 51.63 -23.74
C ASN A 7 4.66 50.63 -23.16
N LEU A 8 4.72 50.56 -21.83
CA LEU A 8 5.47 49.53 -21.13
C LEU A 8 4.65 48.25 -21.08
N SER A 9 4.90 47.37 -22.04
CA SER A 9 4.27 46.05 -22.05
C SER A 9 4.87 45.20 -20.91
N LEU A 10 4.08 45.03 -19.87
CA LEU A 10 4.37 44.07 -18.79
C LEU A 10 4.12 42.66 -19.33
N VAL A 11 5.16 41.97 -19.77
CA VAL A 11 5.10 40.53 -20.05
C VAL A 11 5.15 39.81 -18.70
N ALA A 12 3.97 39.42 -18.22
CA ALA A 12 3.89 38.53 -17.05
C ALA A 12 4.32 37.13 -17.49
N ALA A 13 5.53 36.73 -17.14
CA ALA A 13 5.98 35.36 -17.28
C ALA A 13 5.25 34.50 -16.24
N ILE A 14 4.22 33.78 -16.66
CA ILE A 14 3.58 32.74 -15.85
C ILE A 14 4.52 31.53 -15.88
N ALA A 15 5.38 31.41 -14.86
CA ALA A 15 6.15 30.21 -14.62
C ALA A 15 5.17 29.12 -14.15
N GLY A 16 4.69 28.31 -15.08
CA GLY A 16 3.89 27.13 -14.79
C GLY A 16 4.75 26.12 -14.03
N ALA A 17 4.55 26.02 -12.72
CA ALA A 17 5.09 24.91 -11.93
C ALA A 17 4.40 23.61 -12.42
N LEU A 18 5.09 22.85 -13.26
CA LEU A 18 4.71 21.48 -13.56
C LEU A 18 4.90 20.67 -12.26
N LEU A 19 3.82 20.47 -11.53
CA LEU A 19 3.75 19.48 -10.48
C LEU A 19 3.92 18.11 -11.14
N LEU A 20 5.11 17.56 -11.11
CA LEU A 20 5.39 16.17 -11.47
C LEU A 20 4.68 15.29 -10.44
N ALA A 21 3.42 14.99 -10.70
CA ALA A 21 2.70 13.96 -9.95
C ALA A 21 3.44 12.64 -10.18
N ALA A 22 4.08 12.11 -9.13
CA ALA A 22 4.66 10.78 -9.19
C ALA A 22 3.54 9.80 -9.60
N PRO A 23 3.78 8.89 -10.55
CA PRO A 23 2.77 7.95 -10.98
C PRO A 23 2.35 7.08 -9.79
N VAL A 24 1.06 7.12 -9.45
CA VAL A 24 0.47 6.18 -8.50
C VAL A 24 0.49 4.81 -9.19
N ARG A 25 1.35 3.92 -8.72
CA ARG A 25 1.42 2.57 -9.25
C ARG A 25 0.27 1.76 -8.66
N ALA A 26 -0.49 1.10 -9.55
CA ALA A 26 -1.48 0.11 -9.12
C ALA A 26 -0.80 -1.05 -8.37
N ALA A 27 -1.54 -1.68 -7.45
CA ALA A 27 -1.05 -2.85 -6.75
C ALA A 27 -0.84 -4.03 -7.72
N ASP A 28 0.26 -4.74 -7.54
CA ASP A 28 0.64 -5.91 -8.34
C ASP A 28 0.47 -7.18 -7.51
N VAL A 29 -0.51 -8.00 -7.90
CA VAL A 29 -0.84 -9.26 -7.22
C VAL A 29 0.30 -10.27 -7.31
N ASN A 30 1.03 -10.32 -8.43
CA ASN A 30 2.15 -11.24 -8.60
C ASN A 30 3.33 -10.86 -7.72
N ALA A 31 3.66 -9.57 -7.66
CA ALA A 31 4.67 -9.06 -6.73
C ALA A 31 4.24 -9.28 -5.27
N GLY A 32 2.95 -9.13 -4.97
CA GLY A 32 2.37 -9.45 -3.67
C GLY A 32 2.52 -10.93 -3.31
N SER A 33 2.27 -11.83 -4.24
CA SER A 33 2.47 -13.27 -4.06
C SER A 33 3.93 -13.61 -3.74
N ALA A 34 4.87 -13.05 -4.49
CA ALA A 34 6.30 -13.26 -4.25
C ALA A 34 6.71 -12.76 -2.85
N LYS A 35 6.29 -11.56 -2.47
CA LYS A 35 6.56 -11.01 -1.14
C LYS A 35 5.89 -11.81 -0.02
N ALA A 36 4.65 -12.26 -0.22
CA ALA A 36 3.95 -13.11 0.74
C ALA A 36 4.68 -14.42 1.00
N LYS A 37 5.18 -15.06 -0.05
CA LYS A 37 5.98 -16.29 0.05
C LYS A 37 7.27 -16.06 0.86
N GLU A 38 7.89 -14.91 0.68
CA GLU A 38 9.14 -14.55 1.33
C GLU A 38 8.97 -14.29 2.84
N VAL A 39 7.93 -13.51 3.23
CA VAL A 39 7.85 -12.94 4.59
C VAL A 39 6.59 -13.26 5.38
N CYS A 40 5.52 -13.75 4.76
CA CYS A 40 4.22 -13.92 5.43
C CYS A 40 3.78 -15.39 5.54
N ALA A 41 4.14 -16.20 4.55
CA ALA A 41 3.57 -17.53 4.35
C ALA A 41 3.86 -18.51 5.48
N ALA A 42 5.00 -18.37 6.15
CA ALA A 42 5.39 -19.27 7.24
C ALA A 42 4.35 -19.29 8.39
N CYS A 43 3.69 -18.17 8.64
CA CYS A 43 2.69 -18.04 9.70
C CYS A 43 1.25 -17.99 9.14
N HIS A 44 1.01 -17.21 8.10
CA HIS A 44 -0.34 -16.99 7.57
C HIS A 44 -0.75 -17.95 6.45
N GLY A 45 0.17 -18.78 5.96
CA GLY A 45 -0.03 -19.58 4.77
C GLY A 45 0.19 -18.77 3.48
N LEU A 46 0.60 -19.45 2.41
CA LEU A 46 0.83 -18.77 1.12
C LEU A 46 -0.47 -18.19 0.55
N ASP A 47 -1.59 -18.88 0.72
CA ASP A 47 -2.91 -18.44 0.30
C ASP A 47 -3.65 -17.60 1.35
N GLY A 48 -3.05 -17.39 2.53
CA GLY A 48 -3.65 -16.63 3.63
C GLY A 48 -4.71 -17.41 4.43
N ASN A 49 -4.88 -18.70 4.19
CA ASN A 49 -5.74 -19.57 4.99
C ASN A 49 -4.94 -20.25 6.09
N SER A 50 -4.42 -19.45 7.01
CA SER A 50 -3.54 -19.88 8.10
C SER A 50 -3.81 -21.33 8.60
N PRO A 51 -2.78 -22.17 8.69
CA PRO A 51 -2.92 -23.54 9.19
C PRO A 51 -3.11 -23.62 10.71
N GLN A 52 -2.85 -22.54 11.43
CA GLN A 52 -2.88 -22.49 12.88
C GLN A 52 -3.81 -21.39 13.40
N PRO A 53 -4.53 -21.65 14.51
CA PRO A 53 -5.49 -20.69 15.07
C PRO A 53 -4.83 -19.40 15.62
N ASP A 54 -3.56 -19.48 16.02
CA ASP A 54 -2.83 -18.34 16.58
C ASP A 54 -2.47 -17.27 15.54
N TYR A 55 -2.47 -17.66 14.27
CA TYR A 55 -2.20 -16.75 13.18
C TYR A 55 -3.48 -16.43 12.40
N PRO A 56 -3.86 -15.16 12.28
CA PRO A 56 -5.11 -14.81 11.63
C PRO A 56 -5.12 -15.15 10.14
N LYS A 57 -6.29 -15.52 9.64
CA LYS A 57 -6.54 -15.69 8.21
C LYS A 57 -6.54 -14.33 7.52
N LEU A 58 -5.89 -14.28 6.36
CA LEU A 58 -5.79 -13.08 5.53
C LEU A 58 -6.56 -13.23 4.21
N ALA A 59 -6.78 -14.47 3.77
CA ALA A 59 -7.45 -14.77 2.50
C ALA A 59 -8.85 -14.15 2.43
N GLY A 60 -9.13 -13.46 1.33
CA GLY A 60 -10.44 -12.87 1.07
C GLY A 60 -10.80 -11.66 1.92
N GLN A 61 -9.85 -11.14 2.71
CA GLN A 61 -10.05 -9.91 3.49
C GLN A 61 -10.06 -8.70 2.54
N TYR A 62 -10.68 -7.61 2.96
CA TYR A 62 -10.70 -6.38 2.18
C TYR A 62 -9.27 -5.80 2.03
N PRO A 63 -8.86 -5.42 0.81
CA PRO A 63 -7.50 -4.94 0.58
C PRO A 63 -7.18 -3.67 1.38
N ASP A 64 -8.12 -2.74 1.51
CA ASP A 64 -7.92 -1.53 2.29
C ASP A 64 -7.70 -1.82 3.78
N PHE A 65 -8.40 -2.82 4.32
CA PHE A 65 -8.21 -3.26 5.69
C PHE A 65 -6.82 -3.87 5.90
N LEU A 66 -6.39 -4.75 5.00
CA LEU A 66 -5.07 -5.37 5.06
C LEU A 66 -3.95 -4.33 4.96
N ALA A 67 -4.06 -3.42 3.99
CA ALA A 67 -3.08 -2.35 3.81
C ALA A 67 -3.02 -1.43 5.03
N LYS A 68 -4.18 -1.06 5.59
CA LYS A 68 -4.22 -0.25 6.81
C LYS A 68 -3.59 -0.99 7.98
N ALA A 69 -3.91 -2.26 8.19
CA ALA A 69 -3.34 -3.06 9.27
C ALA A 69 -1.81 -3.13 9.20
N LEU A 70 -1.25 -3.36 8.00
CA LEU A 70 0.21 -3.39 7.81
C LEU A 70 0.85 -2.02 8.07
N ARG A 71 0.22 -0.94 7.62
CA ARG A 71 0.71 0.42 7.94
C ARG A 71 0.67 0.72 9.44
N ASP A 72 -0.38 0.30 10.12
CA ASP A 72 -0.54 0.52 11.54
C ASP A 72 0.49 -0.29 12.35
N TYR A 73 0.81 -1.51 11.96
CA TYR A 73 1.92 -2.27 12.55
C TYR A 73 3.26 -1.60 12.29
N LYS A 74 3.50 -1.16 11.06
CA LYS A 74 4.75 -0.48 10.68
C LYS A 74 4.98 0.81 11.47
N SER A 75 3.94 1.60 11.69
CA SER A 75 4.01 2.85 12.45
C SER A 75 4.01 2.65 13.97
N GLY A 76 3.63 1.46 14.44
CA GLY A 76 3.41 1.19 15.86
C GLY A 76 2.04 1.63 16.39
N ALA A 77 1.14 2.12 15.53
CA ALA A 77 -0.23 2.45 15.92
C ALA A 77 -1.01 1.19 16.35
N ARG A 78 -0.71 0.05 15.73
CA ARG A 78 -1.22 -1.26 16.14
C ARG A 78 -0.12 -2.04 16.83
N LYS A 79 -0.40 -2.50 18.07
CA LYS A 79 0.60 -3.14 18.93
C LYS A 79 0.62 -4.65 18.73
N ASN A 80 1.67 -5.16 18.12
CA ASN A 80 2.04 -6.56 18.07
C ASN A 80 3.53 -6.62 17.70
N PRO A 81 4.42 -7.02 18.61
CA PRO A 81 5.87 -6.99 18.37
C PRO A 81 6.31 -7.83 17.17
N VAL A 82 5.66 -8.98 16.93
CA VAL A 82 5.98 -9.88 15.81
C VAL A 82 5.62 -9.20 14.49
N MET A 83 4.38 -8.76 14.33
CA MET A 83 3.93 -8.10 13.11
C MET A 83 4.61 -6.75 12.88
N GLN A 84 4.94 -6.03 13.93
CA GLN A 84 5.70 -4.78 13.82
C GLN A 84 7.10 -5.03 13.23
N GLY A 85 7.76 -6.12 13.65
CA GLY A 85 9.06 -6.52 13.10
C GLY A 85 8.99 -6.84 11.61
N PHE A 86 7.98 -7.60 11.17
CA PHE A 86 7.80 -7.92 9.75
C PHE A 86 7.38 -6.72 8.92
N ALA A 87 6.46 -5.90 9.41
CA ALA A 87 5.96 -4.74 8.69
C ALA A 87 6.99 -3.61 8.55
N ALA A 88 7.96 -3.52 9.47
CA ALA A 88 8.96 -2.44 9.49
C ALA A 88 9.78 -2.37 8.19
N ALA A 89 10.09 -3.50 7.59
CA ALA A 89 10.90 -3.59 6.36
C ALA A 89 10.08 -3.42 5.06
N LEU A 90 8.76 -3.40 5.13
CA LEU A 90 7.90 -3.29 3.95
C LEU A 90 7.88 -1.86 3.41
N SER A 91 8.03 -1.71 2.10
CA SER A 91 7.75 -0.46 1.41
C SER A 91 6.23 -0.23 1.33
N ARG A 92 5.84 0.99 0.97
CA ARG A 92 4.43 1.30 0.69
C ARG A 92 3.88 0.40 -0.43
N GLN A 93 4.66 0.21 -1.49
CA GLN A 93 4.26 -0.64 -2.61
C GLN A 93 4.16 -2.11 -2.20
N ASP A 94 5.07 -2.62 -1.35
CA ASP A 94 4.96 -3.98 -0.80
C ASP A 94 3.64 -4.17 -0.03
N ILE A 95 3.27 -3.20 0.78
CA ILE A 95 2.02 -3.24 1.55
C ILE A 95 0.81 -3.30 0.63
N ASP A 96 0.76 -2.46 -0.39
CA ASP A 96 -0.35 -2.42 -1.32
C ASP A 96 -0.42 -3.73 -2.16
N ASN A 97 0.71 -4.26 -2.59
CA ASN A 97 0.82 -5.51 -3.32
C ASN A 97 0.39 -6.72 -2.46
N LEU A 98 0.85 -6.81 -1.23
CA LEU A 98 0.47 -7.86 -0.27
C LEU A 98 -1.02 -7.83 0.04
N ALA A 99 -1.58 -6.64 0.26
CA ALA A 99 -2.99 -6.44 0.51
C ALA A 99 -3.84 -6.92 -0.68
N ALA A 100 -3.47 -6.55 -1.89
CA ALA A 100 -4.15 -7.00 -3.11
C ALA A 100 -4.05 -8.52 -3.30
N TYR A 101 -2.88 -9.09 -3.05
CA TYR A 101 -2.67 -10.53 -3.18
C TYR A 101 -3.56 -11.33 -2.22
N TYR A 102 -3.48 -11.06 -0.92
CA TYR A 102 -4.28 -11.82 0.06
C TYR A 102 -5.78 -11.56 -0.08
N ALA A 103 -6.20 -10.35 -0.44
CA ALA A 103 -7.60 -10.05 -0.72
C ALA A 103 -8.15 -10.88 -1.90
N SER A 104 -7.32 -11.19 -2.88
CA SER A 104 -7.69 -11.99 -4.06
C SER A 104 -7.76 -13.50 -3.79
N GLN A 105 -7.25 -13.97 -2.66
CA GLN A 105 -7.23 -15.39 -2.34
C GLN A 105 -8.59 -15.90 -1.87
N PRO A 106 -9.00 -17.12 -2.28
CA PRO A 106 -10.23 -17.73 -1.78
C PRO A 106 -10.13 -17.98 -0.26
N ALA A 107 -11.10 -17.45 0.50
CA ALA A 107 -11.19 -17.72 1.92
C ALA A 107 -11.75 -19.13 2.16
N ALA A 108 -11.04 -19.96 2.91
CA ALA A 108 -11.56 -21.22 3.37
C ALA A 108 -12.64 -20.97 4.44
N LEU A 109 -13.85 -21.44 4.19
CA LEU A 109 -14.94 -21.42 5.16
C LEU A 109 -14.65 -22.43 6.26
N VAL A 110 -14.53 -21.97 7.50
CA VAL A 110 -14.47 -22.83 8.68
C VAL A 110 -15.82 -22.77 9.35
N THR A 111 -16.65 -23.79 9.12
CA THR A 111 -17.84 -24.01 9.94
C THR A 111 -17.39 -24.57 11.29
N ARG A 112 -17.45 -23.78 12.34
CA ARG A 112 -17.33 -24.31 13.71
C ARG A 112 -18.62 -25.07 14.01
N ARG A 113 -18.53 -26.37 14.19
CA ARG A 113 -19.58 -27.17 14.81
C ARG A 113 -19.46 -27.08 16.33
#